data_d9376d9faab3741a90967604c220ca7c
#
_entry.id   d9376d9faab3741a90967604c220ca7c
#
_cell.length_a   1.000
_cell.length_b   1.000
_cell.length_c   1.000
_cell.angle_alpha   90.00
_cell.angle_beta   90.00
_cell.angle_gamma   90.00
#
_symmetry.space_group_name_H-M   'P 1'
#
loop_
_entity.id
_entity.type
_entity.pdbx_description
1 polymer ?
#
loop_
_entity_poly.entity_id
_entity_poly.type
_entity_poly.pdbx_seq_one_letter_code
_entity_poly.pdbx_strand_id
1 'polypeptide(L)'
;MKHLAAGGASVGGVNHASADISERSLRSYILPPFKAGIEAGCMTIMPGHNDIGGIPAHASKWLLTDIVKNEFGFKGFYVSDMMDMDNLKTLHFTAENQKDALRQSVNAGMDMHMYSPDTTQFIVPLTQLVQEGIVPIKRIDDAVR
;
A
#
# COMPACT_ATOMS: atom_id res chain seq x y z
N MET A 1 -11.87 3.12 -4.45
CA MET A 1 -11.72 4.34 -3.62
C MET A 1 -10.28 4.81 -3.62
N LYS A 2 -10.04 6.14 -3.51
CA LYS A 2 -8.67 6.66 -3.44
C LYS A 2 -8.64 8.07 -2.84
N HIS A 3 -7.53 8.50 -2.29
CA HIS A 3 -6.33 7.71 -2.01
C HIS A 3 -6.30 7.38 -0.51
N LEU A 4 -6.07 6.13 -0.15
CA LEU A 4 -5.96 5.66 1.25
C LEU A 4 -4.52 5.86 1.74
N ALA A 5 -4.23 6.70 2.70
CA ALA A 5 -5.03 7.68 3.38
C ALA A 5 -4.16 8.92 3.69
N ALA A 6 -4.82 9.96 4.21
CA ALA A 6 -4.15 11.13 4.77
C ALA A 6 -3.40 12.04 3.79
N GLY A 7 -3.55 11.90 2.47
CA GLY A 7 -2.93 12.82 1.51
C GLY A 7 -3.34 14.29 1.72
N GLY A 8 -4.54 14.55 2.23
CA GLY A 8 -4.98 15.90 2.61
C GLY A 8 -4.34 16.46 3.89
N ALA A 9 -3.62 15.64 4.65
CA ALA A 9 -2.89 16.03 5.86
C ALA A 9 -1.36 16.08 5.63
N SER A 10 -0.91 15.99 4.38
CA SER A 10 0.51 16.08 4.03
C SER A 10 1.08 17.44 4.39
N VAL A 11 2.31 17.44 4.89
CA VAL A 11 3.03 18.67 5.29
C VAL A 11 3.10 19.65 4.12
N GLY A 12 2.68 20.88 4.37
CA GLY A 12 2.66 21.95 3.36
C GLY A 12 1.67 21.72 2.21
N GLY A 13 0.79 20.73 2.27
CA GLY A 13 -0.10 20.36 1.16
C GLY A 13 0.62 19.80 -0.06
N VAL A 14 1.87 19.39 0.11
CA VAL A 14 2.71 18.84 -0.98
C VAL A 14 2.38 17.38 -1.18
N ASN A 15 2.06 17.00 -2.41
CA ASN A 15 1.88 15.59 -2.77
C ASN A 15 3.16 14.80 -2.51
N HIS A 16 3.06 13.58 -2.05
CA HIS A 16 4.17 12.72 -1.59
C HIS A 16 4.84 13.13 -0.25
N ALA A 17 4.52 14.31 0.30
CA ALA A 17 5.06 14.67 1.59
C ALA A 17 4.44 13.81 2.72
N SER A 18 5.17 13.70 3.82
CA SER A 18 4.72 12.95 5.00
C SER A 18 3.42 13.54 5.57
N ALA A 19 2.51 12.68 5.99
CA ALA A 19 1.38 13.04 6.81
C ALA A 19 1.72 12.80 8.28
N ASP A 20 2.06 13.86 8.98
CA ASP A 20 2.29 13.83 10.43
C ASP A 20 0.95 13.92 11.15
N ILE A 21 0.30 12.79 11.32
CA ILE A 21 -1.03 12.68 11.91
C ILE A 21 -1.06 11.55 12.94
N SER A 22 -1.64 11.81 14.11
CA SER A 22 -1.80 10.79 15.12
C SER A 22 -2.77 9.68 14.67
N GLU A 23 -2.58 8.45 15.15
CA GLU A 23 -3.53 7.37 14.93
C GLU A 23 -4.97 7.75 15.34
N ARG A 24 -5.11 8.46 16.46
CA ARG A 24 -6.42 8.95 16.92
C ARG A 24 -7.08 9.83 15.87
N SER A 25 -6.37 10.81 15.33
CA SER A 25 -6.90 11.71 14.31
C SER A 25 -7.19 10.98 13.00
N LEU A 26 -6.28 10.07 12.60
CA LEU A 26 -6.47 9.22 11.43
C LEU A 26 -7.77 8.40 11.53
N ARG A 27 -7.99 7.74 12.67
CA ARG A 27 -9.19 6.93 12.93
C ARG A 27 -10.46 7.76 13.08
N SER A 28 -10.35 8.97 13.62
CA SER A 28 -11.53 9.81 13.87
C SER A 28 -12.01 10.57 12.63
N TYR A 29 -11.12 10.98 11.74
CA TYR A 29 -11.46 11.90 10.65
C TYR A 29 -11.14 11.37 9.26
N ILE A 30 -10.07 10.58 9.09
CA ILE A 30 -9.58 10.20 7.77
C ILE A 30 -10.12 8.84 7.33
N LEU A 31 -10.13 7.86 8.23
CA LEU A 31 -10.54 6.48 7.91
C LEU A 31 -12.06 6.25 7.81
N PRO A 32 -12.94 6.99 8.49
CA PRO A 32 -14.38 6.73 8.44
C PRO A 32 -14.99 6.74 7.03
N PRO A 33 -14.63 7.64 6.09
CA PRO A 33 -15.11 7.58 4.72
C PRO A 33 -14.69 6.30 3.98
N PHE A 34 -13.49 5.79 4.24
CA PHE A 34 -13.03 4.53 3.65
C PHE A 34 -13.80 3.33 4.20
N LYS A 35 -14.06 3.30 5.50
CA LYS A 35 -14.89 2.28 6.13
C LYS A 35 -16.30 2.28 5.53
N ALA A 36 -16.93 3.43 5.43
CA ALA A 36 -18.26 3.57 4.83
C ALA A 36 -18.29 3.11 3.36
N GLY A 37 -17.25 3.43 2.59
CA GLY A 37 -17.13 2.95 1.21
C GLY A 37 -16.96 1.43 1.09
N ILE A 38 -16.25 0.79 2.02
CA ILE A 38 -16.13 -0.67 2.11
C ILE A 38 -17.50 -1.28 2.43
N GLU A 39 -18.20 -0.75 3.42
CA GLU A 39 -19.55 -1.19 3.80
C GLU A 39 -20.55 -1.02 2.65
N ALA A 40 -20.36 -0.02 1.79
CA ALA A 40 -21.14 0.19 0.56
C ALA A 40 -20.74 -0.73 -0.61
N GLY A 41 -19.79 -1.66 -0.41
CA GLY A 41 -19.40 -2.66 -1.40
C GLY A 41 -18.25 -2.25 -2.33
N CYS A 42 -17.41 -1.31 -1.95
CA CYS A 42 -16.22 -0.97 -2.74
C CYS A 42 -15.24 -2.15 -2.80
N MET A 43 -14.84 -2.52 -4.02
CA MET A 43 -13.98 -3.68 -4.27
C MET A 43 -12.53 -3.30 -4.64
N THR A 44 -12.23 -2.02 -4.80
CA THR A 44 -10.88 -1.58 -5.18
C THR A 44 -10.47 -0.36 -4.39
N ILE A 45 -9.27 -0.41 -3.78
CA ILE A 45 -8.69 0.71 -3.05
C ILE A 45 -7.29 0.99 -3.60
N MET A 46 -6.98 2.28 -3.75
CA MET A 46 -5.66 2.77 -4.10
C MET A 46 -5.07 3.51 -2.90
N PRO A 47 -3.92 3.08 -2.36
CA PRO A 47 -3.22 3.82 -1.32
C PRO A 47 -2.70 5.17 -1.83
N GLY A 48 -2.38 6.08 -0.91
CA GLY A 48 -1.86 7.39 -1.25
C GLY A 48 -0.34 7.39 -1.43
N HIS A 49 0.15 8.41 -2.12
CA HIS A 49 1.59 8.61 -2.36
C HIS A 49 2.40 8.89 -1.09
N ASN A 50 1.73 9.43 -0.06
CA ASN A 50 2.36 9.89 1.18
C ASN A 50 2.70 8.72 2.12
N ASP A 51 3.61 8.98 3.01
CA ASP A 51 3.76 8.18 4.22
C ASP A 51 2.85 8.69 5.35
N ILE A 52 2.63 7.86 6.35
CA ILE A 52 1.95 8.22 7.60
C ILE A 52 2.93 7.93 8.73
N GLY A 53 3.42 8.99 9.38
CA GLY A 53 4.41 8.85 10.45
C GLY A 53 5.69 8.16 10.01
N GLY A 54 6.15 8.40 8.78
CA GLY A 54 7.37 7.84 8.20
C GLY A 54 7.22 6.45 7.56
N ILE A 55 6.02 5.87 7.56
CA ILE A 55 5.76 4.58 6.90
C ILE A 55 4.95 4.84 5.62
N PRO A 56 5.51 4.60 4.42
CA PRO A 56 4.80 4.76 3.16
C PRO A 56 3.50 3.94 3.13
N ALA A 57 2.41 4.52 2.63
CA ALA A 57 1.11 3.86 2.62
C ALA A 57 1.16 2.50 1.89
N HIS A 58 1.96 2.39 0.81
CA HIS A 58 2.16 1.17 0.03
C HIS A 58 3.00 0.09 0.72
N ALA A 59 3.65 0.39 1.85
CA ALA A 59 4.42 -0.56 2.67
C ALA A 59 3.83 -0.74 4.08
N SER A 60 2.71 -0.08 4.38
CA SER A 60 2.11 -0.09 5.69
C SER A 60 1.18 -1.29 5.89
N LYS A 61 1.74 -2.41 6.40
CA LYS A 61 0.94 -3.58 6.80
C LYS A 61 -0.15 -3.21 7.81
N TRP A 62 0.18 -2.34 8.75
CA TRP A 62 -0.78 -1.84 9.73
C TRP A 62 -2.00 -1.19 9.08
N LEU A 63 -1.80 -0.32 8.08
CA LEU A 63 -2.90 0.34 7.38
C LEU A 63 -3.66 -0.64 6.48
N LEU A 64 -2.94 -1.32 5.58
CA LEU A 64 -3.55 -2.13 4.52
C LEU A 64 -4.16 -3.42 5.05
N THR A 65 -3.41 -4.14 5.88
CA THR A 65 -3.85 -5.45 6.37
C THR A 65 -4.59 -5.33 7.69
N ASP A 66 -3.98 -4.73 8.71
CA ASP A 66 -4.52 -4.83 10.07
C ASP A 66 -5.79 -3.97 10.22
N ILE A 67 -5.80 -2.73 9.71
CA ILE A 67 -7.00 -1.88 9.76
C ILE A 67 -7.98 -2.24 8.65
N VAL A 68 -7.56 -2.11 7.38
CA VAL A 68 -8.53 -2.11 6.28
C VAL A 68 -9.01 -3.52 5.93
N LYS A 69 -8.12 -4.51 5.76
CA LYS A 69 -8.56 -5.89 5.50
C LYS A 69 -9.20 -6.54 6.74
N ASN A 70 -8.54 -6.46 7.91
CA ASN A 70 -8.97 -7.22 9.08
C ASN A 70 -10.06 -6.49 9.89
N GLU A 71 -9.84 -5.21 10.27
CA GLU A 71 -10.76 -4.48 11.14
C GLU A 71 -12.00 -3.99 10.37
N PHE A 72 -11.83 -3.43 9.13
CA PHE A 72 -12.95 -2.96 8.32
C PHE A 72 -13.57 -4.05 7.44
N GLY A 73 -12.92 -5.21 7.33
CA GLY A 73 -13.45 -6.34 6.59
C GLY A 73 -13.38 -6.21 5.06
N PHE A 74 -12.43 -5.43 4.53
CA PHE A 74 -12.27 -5.26 3.08
C PHE A 74 -11.95 -6.58 2.38
N LYS A 75 -12.76 -6.94 1.38
CA LYS A 75 -12.67 -8.19 0.61
C LYS A 75 -12.21 -8.00 -0.82
N GLY A 76 -11.99 -6.76 -1.24
CA GLY A 76 -11.47 -6.45 -2.56
C GLY A 76 -9.94 -6.47 -2.61
N PHE A 77 -9.37 -5.81 -3.62
CA PHE A 77 -7.94 -5.76 -3.84
C PHE A 77 -7.39 -4.34 -3.83
N TYR A 78 -6.08 -4.22 -3.59
CA TYR A 78 -5.35 -2.97 -3.70
C TYR A 78 -4.64 -2.87 -5.04
N VAL A 79 -4.85 -1.74 -5.71
CA VAL A 79 -4.02 -1.31 -6.84
C VAL A 79 -3.09 -0.18 -6.36
N SER A 80 -1.79 -0.25 -6.67
CA SER A 80 -0.89 0.84 -6.31
C SER A 80 -1.25 2.12 -7.06
N ASP A 81 -0.87 3.26 -6.52
CA ASP A 81 -0.75 4.46 -7.33
C ASP A 81 0.50 4.36 -8.23
N MET A 82 0.63 5.28 -9.18
CA MET A 82 1.64 5.20 -10.23
C MET A 82 3.06 5.18 -9.64
N MET A 83 3.79 4.11 -9.92
CA MET A 83 5.17 3.85 -9.48
C MET A 83 5.38 3.80 -7.96
N ASP A 84 4.35 3.79 -7.13
CA ASP A 84 4.53 3.92 -5.68
C ASP A 84 5.17 2.70 -4.99
N MET A 85 5.08 1.53 -5.61
CA MET A 85 5.89 0.40 -5.13
C MET A 85 7.38 0.61 -5.43
N ASP A 86 7.71 1.25 -6.57
CA ASP A 86 9.10 1.62 -6.91
C ASP A 86 9.59 2.80 -6.07
N ASN A 87 8.69 3.72 -5.72
CA ASN A 87 8.95 4.91 -4.91
C ASN A 87 9.39 4.58 -3.48
N LEU A 88 9.16 3.38 -2.98
CA LEU A 88 9.77 2.94 -1.71
C LEU A 88 11.30 3.02 -1.75
N LYS A 89 11.89 2.79 -2.93
CA LYS A 89 13.34 2.92 -3.15
C LYS A 89 13.73 4.34 -3.57
N THR A 90 12.99 4.97 -4.48
CA THR A 90 13.44 6.18 -5.19
C THR A 90 13.02 7.47 -4.53
N LEU A 91 11.96 7.46 -3.74
CA LEU A 91 11.38 8.65 -3.10
C LEU A 91 11.39 8.54 -1.57
N HIS A 92 10.86 7.45 -1.03
CA HIS A 92 10.76 7.26 0.42
C HIS A 92 12.05 6.73 1.05
N PHE A 93 12.94 6.12 0.24
CA PHE A 93 14.22 5.55 0.69
C PHE A 93 14.08 4.53 1.83
N THR A 94 12.95 3.82 1.86
CA THR A 94 12.68 2.75 2.84
C THR A 94 13.10 1.38 2.34
N ALA A 95 13.34 1.24 1.04
CA ALA A 95 13.80 0.01 0.41
C ALA A 95 15.19 0.18 -0.20
N GLU A 96 16.06 -0.83 -0.01
CA GLU A 96 17.43 -0.84 -0.52
C GLU A 96 17.49 -0.98 -2.05
N ASN A 97 16.59 -1.77 -2.60
CA ASN A 97 16.53 -2.10 -4.02
C ASN A 97 15.10 -2.49 -4.42
N GLN A 98 14.90 -2.78 -5.73
CA GLN A 98 13.59 -3.12 -6.27
C GLN A 98 12.98 -4.38 -5.63
N LYS A 99 13.79 -5.40 -5.38
CA LYS A 99 13.34 -6.63 -4.72
C LYS A 99 12.86 -6.36 -3.30
N ASP A 100 13.56 -5.50 -2.57
CA ASP A 100 13.15 -5.11 -1.22
C ASP A 100 11.88 -4.26 -1.22
N ALA A 101 11.72 -3.35 -2.18
CA ALA A 101 10.51 -2.57 -2.36
C ALA A 101 9.27 -3.48 -2.57
N LEU A 102 9.40 -4.49 -3.43
CA LEU A 102 8.33 -5.47 -3.66
C LEU A 102 8.08 -6.34 -2.43
N ARG A 103 9.13 -6.76 -1.72
CA ARG A 103 9.00 -7.48 -0.45
C ARG A 103 8.15 -6.71 0.56
N GLN A 104 8.44 -5.42 0.73
CA GLN A 104 7.70 -4.56 1.65
C GLN A 104 6.24 -4.40 1.22
N SER A 105 6.00 -4.02 -0.02
CA SER A 105 4.66 -3.73 -0.54
C SER A 105 3.75 -4.96 -0.56
N VAL A 106 4.22 -6.07 -1.13
CA VAL A 106 3.41 -7.29 -1.28
C VAL A 106 3.10 -7.91 0.09
N ASN A 107 4.07 -7.94 1.01
CA ASN A 107 3.83 -8.43 2.37
C ASN A 107 2.96 -7.47 3.21
N ALA A 108 2.91 -6.19 2.87
CA ALA A 108 1.98 -5.24 3.49
C ALA A 108 0.52 -5.46 3.04
N GLY A 109 0.31 -6.12 1.90
CA GLY A 109 -1.03 -6.43 1.40
C GLY A 109 -1.35 -5.89 0.01
N MET A 110 -0.37 -5.26 -0.70
CA MET A 110 -0.57 -4.80 -2.07
C MET A 110 -0.78 -5.97 -3.03
N ASP A 111 -1.77 -5.85 -3.91
CA ASP A 111 -2.20 -6.93 -4.80
C ASP A 111 -1.80 -6.66 -6.26
N MET A 112 -1.88 -5.41 -6.72
CA MET A 112 -1.64 -5.04 -8.10
C MET A 112 -0.72 -3.83 -8.20
N HIS A 113 0.31 -3.92 -9.04
CA HIS A 113 1.19 -2.80 -9.40
C HIS A 113 0.60 -2.06 -10.61
N MET A 114 0.33 -0.75 -10.47
CA MET A 114 -0.34 0.00 -11.51
C MET A 114 0.53 0.22 -12.75
N TYR A 115 1.80 0.53 -12.56
CA TYR A 115 2.68 0.90 -13.64
C TYR A 115 4.13 0.50 -13.35
N SER A 116 4.71 -0.19 -14.31
CA SER A 116 6.15 -0.39 -14.43
C SER A 116 6.51 -0.26 -15.92
N PRO A 117 7.48 0.59 -16.28
CA PRO A 117 7.94 0.70 -17.66
C PRO A 117 8.50 -0.63 -18.21
N ASP A 118 8.99 -1.46 -17.30
CA ASP A 118 9.55 -2.78 -17.57
C ASP A 118 8.96 -3.80 -16.60
N THR A 119 8.06 -4.65 -17.10
CA THR A 119 7.39 -5.68 -16.30
C THR A 119 8.35 -6.68 -15.68
N THR A 120 9.56 -6.85 -16.23
CA THR A 120 10.59 -7.72 -15.66
C THR A 120 11.07 -7.22 -14.30
N GLN A 121 11.02 -5.92 -14.04
CA GLN A 121 11.36 -5.31 -12.75
C GLN A 121 10.34 -5.66 -11.65
N PHE A 122 9.17 -6.16 -12.02
CA PHE A 122 8.17 -6.68 -11.10
C PHE A 122 8.20 -8.21 -11.03
N ILE A 123 8.11 -8.88 -12.19
CA ILE A 123 7.92 -10.32 -12.25
C ILE A 123 9.13 -11.08 -11.71
N VAL A 124 10.34 -10.70 -12.14
CA VAL A 124 11.56 -11.44 -11.79
C VAL A 124 11.84 -11.39 -10.29
N PRO A 125 11.93 -10.19 -9.64
CA PRO A 125 12.20 -10.14 -8.22
C PRO A 125 11.07 -10.70 -7.36
N LEU A 126 9.80 -10.57 -7.77
CA LEU A 126 8.68 -11.18 -7.04
C LEU A 126 8.75 -12.71 -7.10
N THR A 127 9.06 -13.28 -8.26
CA THR A 127 9.27 -14.72 -8.41
C THR A 127 10.39 -15.23 -7.50
N GLN A 128 11.51 -14.49 -7.43
CA GLN A 128 12.61 -14.82 -6.51
C GLN A 128 12.17 -14.78 -5.04
N LEU A 129 11.44 -13.75 -4.63
CA LEU A 129 10.92 -13.63 -3.27
C LEU A 129 10.02 -14.81 -2.87
N VAL A 130 9.22 -15.32 -3.81
CA VAL A 130 8.37 -16.49 -3.58
C VAL A 130 9.22 -17.76 -3.48
N GLN A 131 10.19 -17.96 -4.38
CA GLN A 131 11.11 -19.11 -4.36
C GLN A 131 11.95 -19.15 -3.07
N GLU A 132 12.34 -18.02 -2.55
CA GLU A 132 13.08 -17.87 -1.30
C GLU A 132 12.18 -18.01 -0.04
N GLY A 133 10.87 -18.13 -0.22
CA GLY A 133 9.91 -18.22 0.89
C GLY A 133 9.70 -16.89 1.66
N ILE A 134 10.24 -15.78 1.15
CA ILE A 134 10.12 -14.43 1.77
C ILE A 134 8.72 -13.87 1.55
N VAL A 135 8.12 -14.13 0.39
CA VAL A 135 6.70 -13.90 0.10
C VAL A 135 6.02 -15.26 0.03
N PRO A 136 5.12 -15.58 0.95
CA PRO A 136 4.41 -16.85 0.92
C PRO A 136 3.55 -16.99 -0.32
N ILE A 137 3.54 -18.17 -0.96
CA ILE A 137 2.71 -18.42 -2.15
C ILE A 137 1.23 -18.10 -1.92
N LYS A 138 0.72 -18.36 -0.71
CA LYS A 138 -0.66 -18.02 -0.36
C LYS A 138 -0.95 -16.51 -0.41
N ARG A 139 0.09 -15.64 -0.29
CA ARG A 139 -0.07 -14.19 -0.47
C ARG A 139 -0.31 -13.85 -1.95
N ILE A 140 0.32 -14.59 -2.85
CA ILE A 140 0.07 -14.46 -4.29
C ILE A 140 -1.33 -14.99 -4.63
N ASP A 141 -1.72 -16.14 -4.06
CA ASP A 141 -3.06 -16.69 -4.24
C ASP A 141 -4.16 -15.74 -3.75
N ASP A 142 -3.92 -15.01 -2.64
CA ASP A 142 -4.83 -13.98 -2.13
C ASP A 142 -4.94 -12.80 -3.10
N ALA A 143 -3.82 -12.36 -3.69
CA ALA A 143 -3.79 -11.22 -4.62
C ALA A 143 -4.52 -11.48 -5.94
N VAL A 144 -4.62 -12.74 -6.41
CA VAL A 144 -5.22 -13.09 -7.71
C VAL A 144 -6.65 -13.62 -7.64
N ARG A 145 -7.21 -13.75 -6.45
CA ARG A 145 -8.60 -14.18 -6.23
C ARG A 145 -9.59 -13.01 -6.24
#